data_59dea1086b0f1ae6bff9079032eb7386
#
_entry.id   59dea1086b0f1ae6bff9079032eb7386
#
_cell.length_a   1.000
_cell.length_b   1.000
_cell.length_c   1.000
_cell.angle_alpha   90.00
_cell.angle_beta   90.00
_cell.angle_gamma   90.00
#
_symmetry.space_group_name_H-M   'P 1'
#
loop_
_entity.id
_entity.type
_entity.pdbx_description
1 polymer ?
#
loop_
_entity_poly.entity_id
_entity_poly.type
_entity_poly.pdbx_seq_one_letter_code
_entity_poly.pdbx_strand_id
1 'polypeptide(L)'
;MTRKWTLLAAALLALCLIAAAATFALDDDSAATSTTIPQATPEQLAAAGLDELPLAPQSERVDLVAPSFSKPTGITNPLFPINSLQSAVLNGTVDDRAFRTETTLLPGTRIIEWPEGRPVETLVSQYVAYLDGRIEEVALDFYAQDDDGSVWYFGEDVFNYKDGVIADREGTWLAGRDGPAAMIMPADPQVGDVYFPENTPGFVFEQVRVKAVDRTVQGPRGPVEGAIIASELHQDGAREDKTFAPGYGEFFTGSGGDVEALALAAPIDKLSDPEPPELEILASGSPTLAATKQAWRTFRTREVPPRLKRVMDDALARQSAFDVAQTALDLQLQYRPPTEIDRARFDLWARRLMVDAKADNATGATGDLVVLEWIRDRIAHTLDAVDRTRLNSQLVSLRTSVNDENLPAVAAQASRLAQPQPGSP
;
A
#
# COMPACT_ATOMS: atom_id res chain seq x y z
N MET A 1 26.90 19.30 0.43
CA MET A 1 26.67 18.08 1.22
C MET A 1 25.18 17.84 1.19
N THR A 2 24.69 17.17 0.19
CA THR A 2 23.26 16.86 -0.03
C THR A 2 23.01 15.48 0.55
N ARG A 3 22.37 15.41 1.71
CA ARG A 3 21.82 14.20 2.28
C ARG A 3 20.64 13.79 1.40
N LYS A 4 20.78 12.70 0.68
CA LYS A 4 19.68 12.03 0.02
C LYS A 4 18.95 11.23 1.08
N TRP A 5 17.77 11.67 1.45
CA TRP A 5 16.79 10.88 2.20
C TRP A 5 15.97 10.09 1.21
N THR A 6 15.95 8.82 1.40
CA THR A 6 15.17 7.88 0.61
C THR A 6 13.83 7.66 1.27
N LEU A 7 12.83 7.66 0.45
CA LEU A 7 11.39 7.50 0.64
C LEU A 7 10.95 6.57 1.77
N LEU A 8 9.89 6.98 2.42
CA LEU A 8 8.99 6.24 3.31
C LEU A 8 8.22 5.12 2.56
N ALA A 9 8.91 4.26 1.95
CA ALA A 9 8.52 2.91 1.59
C ALA A 9 9.85 2.18 1.58
N ALA A 10 9.97 1.08 2.24
CA ALA A 10 11.20 0.33 2.41
C ALA A 10 12.00 0.24 1.10
N ALA A 11 12.82 1.23 0.83
CA ALA A 11 13.71 1.26 -0.32
C ALA A 11 15.01 1.92 0.11
N LEU A 12 15.96 1.12 0.48
CA LEU A 12 17.29 1.58 0.83
C LEU A 12 18.32 1.12 -0.19
N LEU A 13 19.00 2.11 -0.73
CA LEU A 13 20.21 1.95 -1.51
C LEU A 13 21.29 1.24 -0.68
N ALA A 14 21.75 0.10 -1.12
CA ALA A 14 23.10 -0.35 -0.87
C ALA A 14 23.69 -0.94 -2.15
N LEU A 15 24.70 -0.26 -2.66
CA LEU A 15 25.65 -0.81 -3.61
C LEU A 15 26.48 -1.85 -2.88
N CYS A 16 26.49 -3.08 -3.38
CA CYS A 16 27.68 -3.86 -3.72
C CYS A 16 27.31 -5.30 -4.04
N LEU A 17 27.54 -5.68 -5.28
CA LEU A 17 27.65 -7.05 -5.75
C LEU A 17 28.68 -7.83 -4.92
N ILE A 18 28.23 -8.85 -4.18
CA ILE A 18 28.95 -10.13 -4.06
C ILE A 18 27.88 -11.20 -3.88
N ALA A 19 27.61 -11.96 -4.92
CA ALA A 19 26.84 -13.19 -4.83
C ALA A 19 27.67 -14.23 -4.05
N ALA A 20 27.32 -14.43 -2.78
CA ALA A 20 27.69 -15.63 -2.07
C ALA A 20 26.46 -16.54 -2.06
N ALA A 21 26.39 -17.46 -3.01
CA ALA A 21 25.47 -18.57 -2.97
C ALA A 21 25.83 -19.43 -1.77
N ALA A 22 25.10 -19.27 -0.67
CA ALA A 22 25.11 -20.24 0.41
C ALA A 22 24.29 -21.44 -0.04
N THR A 23 24.95 -22.49 -0.49
CA THR A 23 24.34 -23.80 -0.68
C THR A 23 23.98 -24.36 0.70
N PHE A 24 22.69 -24.32 1.03
CA PHE A 24 22.17 -25.13 2.12
C PHE A 24 22.22 -26.60 1.70
N ALA A 25 23.03 -27.39 2.37
CA ALA A 25 23.00 -28.85 2.30
C ALA A 25 21.68 -29.30 2.96
N LEU A 26 20.80 -29.93 2.17
CA LEU A 26 19.65 -30.66 2.70
C LEU A 26 20.16 -31.96 3.34
N ASP A 27 20.30 -31.97 4.65
CA ASP A 27 20.38 -33.19 5.40
C ASP A 27 18.96 -33.75 5.59
N ASP A 28 18.74 -34.90 5.01
CA ASP A 28 17.52 -35.68 5.04
C ASP A 28 17.45 -36.46 6.38
N ASP A 29 16.97 -35.78 7.42
CA ASP A 29 16.60 -36.45 8.67
C ASP A 29 15.32 -35.86 9.23
N SER A 30 14.38 -36.70 9.64
CA SER A 30 13.04 -36.44 10.16
C SER A 30 12.91 -35.10 10.89
N ALA A 31 12.44 -34.07 10.20
CA ALA A 31 12.36 -32.70 10.69
C ALA A 31 11.44 -32.62 11.92
N ALA A 32 12.04 -32.47 13.07
CA ALA A 32 11.37 -31.89 14.22
C ALA A 32 11.00 -30.47 13.83
N THR A 33 9.69 -30.15 13.84
CA THR A 33 9.16 -28.81 13.56
C THR A 33 9.93 -27.80 14.43
N SER A 34 10.67 -26.88 13.80
CA SER A 34 11.33 -25.80 14.56
C SER A 34 10.26 -25.00 15.28
N THR A 35 10.41 -24.84 16.58
CA THR A 35 9.48 -24.05 17.41
C THR A 35 9.88 -22.58 17.47
N THR A 36 10.95 -22.19 16.76
CA THR A 36 11.50 -20.84 16.78
C THR A 36 11.76 -20.31 15.37
N ILE A 37 11.58 -19.01 15.20
CA ILE A 37 11.98 -18.28 13.98
C ILE A 37 13.52 -18.25 13.90
N PRO A 38 14.11 -18.55 12.72
CA PRO A 38 15.56 -18.40 12.52
C PRO A 38 16.01 -16.97 12.83
N GLN A 39 17.11 -16.87 13.58
CA GLN A 39 17.67 -15.57 13.95
C GLN A 39 18.98 -15.34 13.19
N ALA A 40 19.20 -14.07 12.80
CA ALA A 40 20.47 -13.67 12.23
C ALA A 40 21.63 -13.90 13.22
N THR A 41 22.73 -14.46 12.74
CA THR A 41 23.94 -14.63 13.55
C THR A 41 24.66 -13.28 13.75
N PRO A 42 25.51 -13.15 14.80
CA PRO A 42 26.32 -11.93 14.96
C PRO A 42 27.18 -11.61 13.73
N GLU A 43 27.65 -12.62 13.02
CA GLU A 43 28.45 -12.46 11.81
C GLU A 43 27.61 -11.91 10.65
N GLN A 44 26.33 -12.34 10.52
CA GLN A 44 25.40 -11.81 9.52
C GLN A 44 25.03 -10.36 9.82
N LEU A 45 24.78 -10.04 11.10
CA LEU A 45 24.51 -8.68 11.53
C LEU A 45 25.69 -7.75 11.25
N ALA A 46 26.92 -8.19 11.59
CA ALA A 46 28.13 -7.42 11.33
C ALA A 46 28.40 -7.24 9.83
N ALA A 47 28.16 -8.28 9.02
CA ALA A 47 28.31 -8.20 7.57
C ALA A 47 27.33 -7.21 6.93
N ALA A 48 26.15 -7.02 7.55
CA ALA A 48 25.14 -6.07 7.14
C ALA A 48 25.30 -4.66 7.75
N GLY A 49 26.30 -4.45 8.63
CA GLY A 49 26.50 -3.19 9.35
C GLY A 49 25.48 -2.91 10.45
N LEU A 50 24.74 -3.93 10.88
CA LEU A 50 23.67 -3.82 11.88
C LEU A 50 24.20 -3.99 13.32
N ASP A 51 25.42 -4.44 13.52
CA ASP A 51 26.06 -4.61 14.82
C ASP A 51 26.39 -3.28 15.52
N GLU A 52 26.44 -2.17 14.77
CA GLU A 52 26.57 -0.82 15.30
C GLU A 52 25.21 -0.19 15.67
N LEU A 53 24.10 -0.80 15.27
CA LEU A 53 22.76 -0.29 15.58
C LEU A 53 22.34 -0.69 17.00
N PRO A 54 21.53 0.15 17.68
CA PRO A 54 21.04 -0.16 19.03
C PRO A 54 19.88 -1.18 18.96
N LEU A 55 20.18 -2.39 18.48
CA LEU A 55 19.22 -3.48 18.41
C LEU A 55 18.82 -3.95 19.81
N ALA A 56 17.56 -4.32 19.94
CA ALA A 56 17.04 -4.84 21.19
C ALA A 56 17.57 -6.26 21.48
N PRO A 57 17.79 -6.59 22.77
CA PRO A 57 18.15 -7.94 23.15
C PRO A 57 16.97 -8.90 22.86
N GLN A 58 17.27 -10.17 22.60
CA GLN A 58 16.25 -11.19 22.36
C GLN A 58 15.22 -11.32 23.49
N SER A 59 15.60 -10.98 24.74
CA SER A 59 14.68 -11.02 25.88
C SER A 59 13.52 -10.02 25.83
N GLU A 60 13.58 -9.04 24.93
CA GLU A 60 12.52 -8.06 24.70
C GLU A 60 11.68 -8.39 23.46
N ARG A 61 12.09 -9.40 22.67
CA ARG A 61 11.45 -9.78 21.43
C ARG A 61 10.28 -10.73 21.66
N VAL A 62 9.16 -10.42 21.00
CA VAL A 62 7.92 -11.20 21.07
C VAL A 62 7.68 -12.07 19.82
N ASP A 63 8.55 -11.97 18.82
CA ASP A 63 8.44 -12.63 17.51
C ASP A 63 9.38 -13.85 17.34
N LEU A 64 9.87 -14.42 18.44
CA LEU A 64 10.84 -15.52 18.39
C LEU A 64 10.20 -16.90 18.20
N VAL A 65 8.93 -17.06 18.57
CA VAL A 65 8.21 -18.34 18.47
C VAL A 65 7.67 -18.49 17.04
N ALA A 66 7.88 -19.67 16.46
CA ALA A 66 7.33 -19.95 15.14
C ALA A 66 5.80 -19.99 15.18
N PRO A 67 5.11 -19.30 14.25
CA PRO A 67 3.66 -19.23 14.23
C PRO A 67 2.98 -20.53 13.79
N SER A 68 1.71 -20.68 14.17
CA SER A 68 0.83 -21.75 13.73
C SER A 68 -0.41 -21.20 13.02
N PHE A 69 -0.77 -21.76 11.88
CA PHE A 69 -1.79 -21.22 11.00
C PHE A 69 -2.94 -22.20 10.76
N SER A 70 -4.04 -22.06 11.51
CA SER A 70 -5.28 -22.81 11.26
C SER A 70 -6.20 -22.10 10.26
N LYS A 71 -6.21 -20.77 10.29
CA LYS A 71 -7.03 -19.91 9.42
C LYS A 71 -6.23 -18.67 8.98
N PRO A 72 -5.15 -18.84 8.24
CA PRO A 72 -4.17 -17.80 7.98
C PRO A 72 -4.72 -16.54 7.30
N THR A 73 -5.74 -16.68 6.44
CA THR A 73 -6.34 -15.55 5.71
C THR A 73 -7.47 -14.85 6.47
N GLY A 74 -7.83 -15.35 7.65
CA GLY A 74 -8.87 -14.79 8.50
C GLY A 74 -8.32 -13.74 9.47
N ILE A 75 -7.74 -12.65 8.98
CA ILE A 75 -7.12 -11.62 9.82
C ILE A 75 -8.20 -10.82 10.57
N THR A 76 -8.17 -10.93 11.90
CA THR A 76 -9.12 -10.28 12.83
C THR A 76 -8.43 -9.34 13.82
N ASN A 77 -7.09 -9.23 13.76
CA ASN A 77 -6.32 -8.33 14.61
C ASN A 77 -6.84 -6.89 14.42
N PRO A 78 -7.29 -6.21 15.51
CA PRO A 78 -7.90 -4.89 15.39
C PRO A 78 -6.92 -3.79 14.93
N LEU A 79 -5.62 -3.98 15.17
CA LEU A 79 -4.57 -3.05 14.75
C LEU A 79 -4.07 -3.34 13.32
N PHE A 80 -4.53 -4.44 12.71
CA PHE A 80 -4.24 -4.81 11.32
C PHE A 80 -5.52 -5.30 10.60
N PRO A 81 -6.58 -4.47 10.47
CA PRO A 81 -7.94 -4.89 10.12
C PRO A 81 -8.16 -5.03 8.60
N ILE A 82 -7.24 -5.62 7.86
CA ILE A 82 -7.23 -5.66 6.38
C ILE A 82 -8.50 -6.30 5.79
N ASN A 83 -9.05 -7.36 6.43
CA ASN A 83 -10.26 -8.02 5.96
C ASN A 83 -11.50 -7.12 6.04
N SER A 84 -11.59 -6.25 7.05
CA SER A 84 -12.75 -5.39 7.27
C SER A 84 -12.66 -4.07 6.52
N LEU A 85 -11.47 -3.51 6.34
CA LEU A 85 -11.27 -2.25 5.63
C LEU A 85 -11.30 -2.43 4.12
N GLN A 86 -10.62 -3.45 3.61
CA GLN A 86 -10.38 -3.71 2.19
C GLN A 86 -9.69 -2.58 1.40
N SER A 87 -9.81 -1.32 1.81
CA SER A 87 -9.10 -0.19 1.21
C SER A 87 -8.87 0.91 2.23
N ALA A 88 -7.66 1.49 2.20
CA ALA A 88 -7.28 2.68 2.97
C ALA A 88 -6.54 3.67 2.06
N VAL A 89 -6.69 4.96 2.35
CA VAL A 89 -6.01 6.04 1.65
C VAL A 89 -5.27 6.88 2.68
N LEU A 90 -3.97 7.05 2.49
CA LEU A 90 -3.15 7.94 3.28
C LEU A 90 -2.69 9.13 2.42
N ASN A 91 -2.43 10.25 3.07
CA ASN A 91 -1.92 11.46 2.43
C ASN A 91 -0.83 12.08 3.31
N GLY A 92 0.21 12.57 2.65
CA GLY A 92 1.33 13.16 3.35
C GLY A 92 2.20 14.03 2.47
N THR A 93 3.43 14.17 2.89
CA THR A 93 4.51 14.83 2.17
C THR A 93 5.80 14.05 2.35
N VAL A 94 6.56 13.93 1.27
CA VAL A 94 7.91 13.38 1.26
C VAL A 94 8.79 14.34 0.48
N ASP A 95 9.91 14.80 1.05
CA ASP A 95 10.78 15.83 0.45
C ASP A 95 10.01 17.09 0.00
N ASP A 96 9.08 17.57 0.83
CA ASP A 96 8.17 18.69 0.53
C ASP A 96 7.23 18.47 -0.69
N ARG A 97 7.14 17.26 -1.21
CA ARG A 97 6.29 16.87 -2.33
C ARG A 97 5.02 16.19 -1.82
N ALA A 98 3.92 16.36 -2.55
CA ALA A 98 2.66 15.71 -2.20
C ALA A 98 2.76 14.18 -2.34
N PHE A 99 2.53 13.47 -1.23
CA PHE A 99 2.56 12.03 -1.16
C PHE A 99 1.16 11.46 -0.88
N ARG A 100 0.78 10.43 -1.61
CA ARG A 100 -0.51 9.76 -1.45
C ARG A 100 -0.36 8.27 -1.69
N THR A 101 -0.96 7.46 -0.81
CA THR A 101 -0.96 6.00 -0.95
C THR A 101 -2.37 5.43 -0.96
N GLU A 102 -2.50 4.29 -1.60
CA GLU A 102 -3.67 3.43 -1.59
C GLU A 102 -3.24 2.03 -1.18
N THR A 103 -3.79 1.50 -0.10
CA THR A 103 -3.64 0.09 0.27
C THR A 103 -4.96 -0.61 0.04
N THR A 104 -4.97 -1.66 -0.78
CA THR A 104 -6.20 -2.36 -1.18
C THR A 104 -6.01 -3.87 -1.06
N LEU A 105 -6.91 -4.54 -0.35
CA LEU A 105 -6.96 -6.00 -0.32
C LEU A 105 -7.38 -6.54 -1.69
N LEU A 106 -6.53 -7.37 -2.30
CA LEU A 106 -6.86 -8.06 -3.54
C LEU A 106 -7.77 -9.27 -3.27
N PRO A 107 -8.58 -9.68 -4.26
CA PRO A 107 -9.55 -10.78 -4.09
C PRO A 107 -8.91 -12.16 -4.08
N GLY A 108 -7.64 -12.27 -4.48
CA GLY A 108 -6.89 -13.52 -4.53
C GLY A 108 -6.01 -13.73 -3.29
N THR A 109 -5.58 -14.96 -3.11
CA THR A 109 -4.59 -15.35 -2.11
C THR A 109 -3.33 -15.84 -2.80
N ARG A 110 -2.22 -15.92 -2.07
CA ARG A 110 -0.96 -16.52 -2.51
C ARG A 110 -0.55 -17.62 -1.53
N ILE A 111 -0.16 -18.77 -2.07
CA ILE A 111 0.46 -19.83 -1.26
C ILE A 111 1.96 -19.61 -1.27
N ILE A 112 2.56 -19.53 -0.08
CA ILE A 112 3.99 -19.35 0.11
C ILE A 112 4.54 -20.59 0.83
N GLU A 113 5.58 -21.19 0.27
CA GLU A 113 6.30 -22.28 0.92
C GLU A 113 7.07 -21.73 2.13
N TRP A 114 6.59 -22.11 3.28
CA TRP A 114 7.19 -21.76 4.55
C TRP A 114 8.30 -22.75 4.92
N PRO A 115 9.32 -22.36 5.72
CA PRO A 115 10.37 -23.31 6.15
C PRO A 115 9.77 -24.63 6.63
N GLU A 116 10.39 -25.73 6.27
CA GLU A 116 9.96 -27.11 6.53
C GLU A 116 8.88 -27.63 5.57
N GLY A 117 8.72 -26.99 4.40
CA GLY A 117 7.82 -27.47 3.34
C GLY A 117 6.33 -27.37 3.68
N ARG A 118 5.96 -26.49 4.61
CA ARG A 118 4.57 -26.21 4.92
C ARG A 118 4.10 -24.98 4.13
N PRO A 119 3.14 -25.14 3.21
CA PRO A 119 2.56 -24.01 2.52
C PRO A 119 1.65 -23.20 3.47
N VAL A 120 1.75 -21.88 3.40
CA VAL A 120 0.86 -20.95 4.09
C VAL A 120 0.09 -20.16 3.03
N GLU A 121 -1.23 -20.16 3.14
CA GLU A 121 -2.08 -19.31 2.31
C GLU A 121 -2.10 -17.90 2.89
N THR A 122 -1.68 -16.90 2.11
CA THR A 122 -1.61 -15.51 2.54
C THR A 122 -2.64 -14.65 1.81
N LEU A 123 -3.14 -13.62 2.47
CA LEU A 123 -3.82 -12.52 1.81
C LEU A 123 -2.81 -11.73 0.98
N VAL A 124 -3.29 -11.12 -0.11
CA VAL A 124 -2.49 -10.22 -0.94
C VAL A 124 -3.03 -8.81 -0.81
N SER A 125 -2.23 -7.91 -0.27
CA SER A 125 -2.51 -6.48 -0.24
C SER A 125 -1.74 -5.79 -1.36
N GLN A 126 -2.37 -4.85 -2.04
CA GLN A 126 -1.71 -4.01 -3.02
C GLN A 126 -1.55 -2.61 -2.44
N TYR A 127 -0.31 -2.23 -2.18
CA TYR A 127 0.08 -0.88 -1.84
C TYR A 127 0.47 -0.14 -3.13
N VAL A 128 0.01 1.09 -3.31
CA VAL A 128 0.39 1.96 -4.43
C VAL A 128 0.72 3.34 -3.92
N ALA A 129 1.95 3.79 -4.15
CA ALA A 129 2.42 5.12 -3.78
C ALA A 129 2.47 6.05 -4.99
N TYR A 130 2.07 7.30 -4.75
CA TYR A 130 2.11 8.38 -5.72
C TYR A 130 2.85 9.58 -5.13
N LEU A 131 3.80 10.11 -5.89
CA LEU A 131 4.52 11.33 -5.55
C LEU A 131 4.19 12.42 -6.59
N ASP A 132 3.66 13.58 -6.13
CA ASP A 132 3.07 14.62 -6.98
C ASP A 132 2.03 14.07 -7.97
N GLY A 133 1.27 13.05 -7.53
CA GLY A 133 0.24 12.40 -8.31
C GLY A 133 0.76 11.53 -9.47
N ARG A 134 2.03 11.14 -9.48
CA ARG A 134 2.61 10.16 -10.40
C ARG A 134 2.99 8.90 -9.62
N ILE A 135 2.83 7.75 -10.28
CA ILE A 135 3.17 6.47 -9.65
C ILE A 135 4.66 6.42 -9.33
N GLU A 136 4.96 6.02 -8.11
CA GLU A 136 6.33 5.89 -7.58
C GLU A 136 6.65 4.44 -7.25
N GLU A 137 5.71 3.75 -6.61
CA GLU A 137 5.89 2.38 -6.17
C GLU A 137 4.59 1.60 -6.19
N VAL A 138 4.71 0.30 -6.41
CA VAL A 138 3.67 -0.68 -6.07
C VAL A 138 4.32 -1.84 -5.33
N ALA A 139 3.76 -2.22 -4.19
CA ALA A 139 4.08 -3.45 -3.49
C ALA A 139 2.87 -4.38 -3.45
N LEU A 140 3.13 -5.68 -3.61
CA LEU A 140 2.17 -6.73 -3.36
C LEU A 140 2.61 -7.48 -2.10
N ASP A 141 1.98 -7.19 -0.99
CA ASP A 141 2.33 -7.68 0.33
C ASP A 141 1.58 -8.95 0.68
N PHE A 142 2.21 -9.88 1.39
CA PHE A 142 1.64 -11.19 1.73
C PHE A 142 1.52 -11.35 3.24
N TYR A 143 0.27 -11.41 3.74
CA TYR A 143 -0.02 -11.46 5.17
C TYR A 143 -0.81 -12.72 5.57
N ALA A 144 -0.50 -13.23 6.77
CA ALA A 144 -1.28 -14.29 7.40
C ALA A 144 -1.41 -14.04 8.90
N GLN A 145 -2.53 -14.45 9.52
CA GLN A 145 -2.70 -14.37 10.96
C GLN A 145 -2.43 -15.72 11.62
N ASP A 146 -1.59 -15.69 12.64
CA ASP A 146 -1.32 -16.81 13.54
C ASP A 146 -2.55 -17.14 14.39
N ASP A 147 -2.57 -18.35 14.93
CA ASP A 147 -3.61 -18.84 15.82
C ASP A 147 -3.69 -18.07 17.15
N ASP A 148 -2.62 -17.37 17.56
CA ASP A 148 -2.62 -16.47 18.72
C ASP A 148 -3.20 -15.07 18.42
N GLY A 149 -3.38 -14.72 17.14
CA GLY A 149 -3.88 -13.43 16.67
C GLY A 149 -2.82 -12.46 16.18
N SER A 150 -1.54 -12.81 16.26
CA SER A 150 -0.45 -12.02 15.65
C SER A 150 -0.51 -12.09 14.13
N VAL A 151 -0.18 -11.01 13.46
CA VAL A 151 -0.11 -10.97 11.99
C VAL A 151 1.33 -11.07 11.53
N TRP A 152 1.55 -11.95 10.56
CA TRP A 152 2.85 -12.25 10.00
C TRP A 152 2.96 -11.80 8.55
N TYR A 153 4.10 -11.24 8.22
CA TYR A 153 4.49 -10.79 6.89
C TYR A 153 5.37 -11.83 6.22
N PHE A 154 4.92 -12.28 5.05
CA PHE A 154 5.57 -13.34 4.28
C PHE A 154 6.37 -12.80 3.11
N GLY A 155 6.52 -11.50 3.02
CA GLY A 155 7.27 -10.82 1.97
C GLY A 155 6.39 -10.03 1.05
N GLU A 156 7.03 -9.47 0.04
CA GLU A 156 6.43 -8.59 -0.94
C GLU A 156 7.05 -8.72 -2.33
N ASP A 157 6.28 -8.34 -3.34
CA ASP A 157 6.77 -8.09 -4.69
C ASP A 157 6.75 -6.58 -4.95
N VAL A 158 7.90 -5.92 -4.92
CA VAL A 158 8.05 -4.47 -5.11
C VAL A 158 8.32 -4.12 -6.58
N PHE A 159 7.75 -3.01 -7.01
CA PHE A 159 7.94 -2.41 -8.33
C PHE A 159 8.17 -0.90 -8.14
N ASN A 160 9.43 -0.47 -8.18
CA ASN A 160 9.80 0.94 -8.11
C ASN A 160 9.74 1.57 -9.51
N TYR A 161 9.05 2.69 -9.62
CA TYR A 161 8.80 3.35 -10.90
C TYR A 161 9.59 4.65 -11.01
N LYS A 162 10.13 4.87 -12.20
CA LYS A 162 10.67 6.17 -12.61
C LYS A 162 10.11 6.48 -14.00
N ASP A 163 9.47 7.62 -14.13
CA ASP A 163 8.87 8.05 -15.39
C ASP A 163 7.88 7.04 -16.00
N GLY A 164 7.16 6.31 -15.11
CA GLY A 164 6.18 5.28 -15.47
C GLY A 164 6.78 3.96 -15.94
N VAL A 165 8.10 3.77 -15.83
CA VAL A 165 8.79 2.52 -16.14
C VAL A 165 9.37 1.93 -14.87
N ILE A 166 9.34 0.60 -14.75
CA ILE A 166 9.97 -0.09 -13.62
C ILE A 166 11.47 0.21 -13.67
N ALA A 167 11.95 0.92 -12.66
CA ALA A 167 13.36 1.24 -12.48
C ALA A 167 14.12 0.05 -11.86
N ASP A 168 13.54 -0.54 -10.84
CA ASP A 168 14.10 -1.70 -10.13
C ASP A 168 13.01 -2.45 -9.35
N ARG A 169 13.42 -3.46 -8.59
CA ARG A 169 12.59 -4.32 -7.74
C ARG A 169 13.16 -4.39 -6.31
N GLU A 170 13.89 -3.35 -5.92
CA GLU A 170 14.48 -3.28 -4.58
C GLU A 170 13.37 -3.36 -3.52
N GLY A 171 13.62 -4.07 -2.43
CA GLY A 171 12.62 -4.40 -1.42
C GLY A 171 11.94 -5.76 -1.63
N THR A 172 11.91 -6.32 -2.84
CA THR A 172 11.24 -7.60 -3.10
C THR A 172 11.90 -8.75 -2.34
N TRP A 173 11.16 -9.37 -1.43
CA TRP A 173 11.60 -10.56 -0.70
C TRP A 173 10.45 -11.55 -0.49
N LEU A 174 10.79 -12.80 -0.14
CA LEU A 174 9.80 -13.84 0.11
C LEU A 174 10.28 -14.76 1.25
N ALA A 175 9.42 -14.97 2.22
CA ALA A 175 9.67 -15.91 3.29
C ALA A 175 9.93 -17.32 2.75
N GLY A 176 10.91 -18.02 3.35
CA GLY A 176 11.35 -19.34 2.90
C GLY A 176 12.34 -19.32 1.73
N ARG A 177 12.39 -18.24 0.95
CA ARG A 177 13.36 -18.05 -0.13
C ARG A 177 14.54 -17.17 0.30
N ASP A 178 14.25 -15.99 0.85
CA ASP A 178 15.23 -14.94 1.11
C ASP A 178 15.51 -14.80 2.62
N GLY A 179 14.52 -15.13 3.46
CA GLY A 179 14.59 -15.03 4.91
C GLY A 179 13.43 -15.72 5.60
N PRO A 180 13.29 -15.58 6.91
CA PRO A 180 12.10 -16.06 7.64
C PRO A 180 10.88 -15.16 7.38
N ALA A 181 9.66 -15.66 7.66
CA ALA A 181 8.54 -14.76 7.85
C ALA A 181 8.77 -13.88 9.08
N ALA A 182 8.18 -12.70 9.06
CA ALA A 182 8.40 -11.67 10.05
C ALA A 182 7.07 -11.23 10.69
N MET A 183 7.08 -10.88 11.96
CA MET A 183 5.88 -10.40 12.64
C MET A 183 5.65 -8.93 12.27
N ILE A 184 4.49 -8.62 11.66
CA ILE A 184 4.14 -7.23 11.35
C ILE A 184 3.29 -6.58 12.45
N MET A 185 2.52 -7.37 13.20
CA MET A 185 1.69 -6.88 14.30
C MET A 185 1.46 -7.95 15.35
N PRO A 186 1.88 -7.75 16.61
CA PRO A 186 1.55 -8.65 17.72
C PRO A 186 0.04 -8.76 17.97
N ALA A 187 -0.41 -9.85 18.57
CA ALA A 187 -1.82 -10.04 18.95
C ALA A 187 -2.31 -9.02 19.99
N ASP A 188 -1.47 -8.74 20.99
CA ASP A 188 -1.74 -7.83 22.10
C ASP A 188 -0.46 -7.07 22.48
N PRO A 189 -0.05 -6.05 21.70
CA PRO A 189 1.21 -5.35 21.90
C PRO A 189 1.26 -4.63 23.25
N GLN A 190 2.36 -4.81 23.98
CA GLN A 190 2.65 -4.18 25.26
C GLN A 190 3.80 -3.19 25.15
N VAL A 191 3.83 -2.18 26.02
CA VAL A 191 4.96 -1.22 26.07
C VAL A 191 6.29 -1.96 26.33
N GLY A 192 7.24 -1.78 25.45
CA GLY A 192 8.55 -2.41 25.51
C GLY A 192 8.69 -3.63 24.59
N ASP A 193 7.61 -4.19 24.09
CA ASP A 193 7.66 -5.27 23.10
C ASP A 193 8.46 -4.86 21.88
N VAL A 194 9.28 -5.80 21.39
CA VAL A 194 10.06 -5.63 20.16
C VAL A 194 9.74 -6.77 19.21
N TYR A 195 9.58 -6.43 17.95
CA TYR A 195 9.42 -7.39 16.85
C TYR A 195 10.07 -6.84 15.58
N PHE A 196 10.33 -7.71 14.63
CA PHE A 196 10.96 -7.37 13.37
C PHE A 196 9.97 -7.59 12.22
N PRO A 197 9.41 -6.53 11.62
CA PRO A 197 8.56 -6.63 10.43
C PRO A 197 9.31 -7.15 9.21
N GLU A 198 10.63 -6.93 9.18
CA GLU A 198 11.56 -7.43 8.19
C GLU A 198 12.80 -7.97 8.91
N ASN A 199 13.24 -9.17 8.54
CA ASN A 199 14.29 -9.86 9.28
C ASN A 199 15.27 -10.60 8.36
N THR A 200 15.73 -9.92 7.30
CA THR A 200 16.76 -10.41 6.39
C THR A 200 17.92 -9.41 6.33
N PRO A 201 18.87 -9.46 7.27
CA PRO A 201 19.97 -8.52 7.39
C PRO A 201 20.75 -8.33 6.09
N GLY A 202 21.00 -7.06 5.73
CA GLY A 202 21.72 -6.69 4.51
C GLY A 202 20.85 -6.68 3.24
N PHE A 203 19.57 -7.04 3.38
CA PHE A 203 18.58 -6.99 2.30
C PHE A 203 17.37 -6.16 2.71
N VAL A 204 16.54 -6.66 3.61
CA VAL A 204 15.45 -5.94 4.27
C VAL A 204 15.53 -6.17 5.76
N PHE A 205 15.58 -5.11 6.56
CA PHE A 205 15.69 -5.23 8.00
C PHE A 205 15.08 -4.04 8.72
N GLU A 206 14.12 -4.32 9.59
CA GLU A 206 13.46 -3.34 10.43
C GLU A 206 13.21 -3.89 11.82
N GLN A 207 13.39 -3.03 12.83
CA GLN A 207 13.04 -3.31 14.21
C GLN A 207 12.00 -2.35 14.71
N VAL A 208 10.87 -2.85 15.17
CA VAL A 208 9.81 -2.06 15.80
C VAL A 208 9.86 -2.25 17.32
N ARG A 209 9.70 -1.15 18.05
CA ARG A 209 9.52 -1.14 19.51
C ARG A 209 8.22 -0.42 19.87
N VAL A 210 7.34 -1.06 20.60
CA VAL A 210 6.12 -0.44 21.14
C VAL A 210 6.48 0.57 22.22
N LYS A 211 6.16 1.83 22.01
CA LYS A 211 6.45 2.95 22.92
C LYS A 211 5.30 3.28 23.83
N ALA A 212 4.08 3.12 23.34
CA ALA A 212 2.87 3.45 24.08
C ALA A 212 1.68 2.62 23.58
N VAL A 213 0.77 2.33 24.50
CA VAL A 213 -0.52 1.69 24.22
C VAL A 213 -1.66 2.54 24.79
N ASP A 214 -2.90 2.17 24.53
CA ASP A 214 -4.12 2.82 25.05
C ASP A 214 -4.17 4.35 24.77
N ARG A 215 -3.70 4.76 23.57
CA ARG A 215 -3.75 6.16 23.16
C ARG A 215 -5.05 6.46 22.44
N THR A 216 -5.51 7.71 22.59
CA THR A 216 -6.60 8.27 21.78
C THR A 216 -6.01 9.12 20.65
N VAL A 217 -6.40 8.81 19.42
CA VAL A 217 -5.99 9.58 18.22
C VAL A 217 -7.21 10.15 17.51
N GLN A 218 -7.01 11.24 16.75
CA GLN A 218 -8.09 11.84 15.97
C GLN A 218 -8.20 11.14 14.60
N GLY A 219 -9.22 10.31 14.49
CA GLY A 219 -9.50 9.58 13.27
C GLY A 219 -10.33 10.36 12.23
N PRO A 220 -10.53 9.77 11.05
CA PRO A 220 -11.36 10.36 9.99
C PRO A 220 -12.80 10.64 10.43
N ARG A 221 -13.33 9.86 11.38
CA ARG A 221 -14.70 9.95 11.89
C ARG A 221 -14.79 10.29 13.39
N GLY A 222 -13.77 10.94 13.93
CA GLY A 222 -13.71 11.29 15.34
C GLY A 222 -12.63 10.52 16.12
N PRO A 223 -12.60 10.65 17.46
CA PRO A 223 -11.58 10.01 18.29
C PRO A 223 -11.64 8.48 18.20
N VAL A 224 -10.45 7.86 18.15
CA VAL A 224 -10.24 6.40 18.18
C VAL A 224 -9.39 6.09 19.40
N GLU A 225 -9.90 5.24 20.28
CA GLU A 225 -9.24 4.77 21.50
C GLU A 225 -8.45 3.48 21.24
N GLY A 226 -7.51 3.13 22.12
CA GLY A 226 -6.72 1.91 22.02
C GLY A 226 -5.62 1.94 20.97
N ALA A 227 -5.24 3.11 20.47
CA ALA A 227 -4.13 3.24 19.53
C ALA A 227 -2.79 2.94 20.23
N ILE A 228 -1.85 2.39 19.45
CA ILE A 228 -0.46 2.19 19.86
C ILE A 228 0.47 3.15 19.12
N ILE A 229 1.58 3.49 19.76
CA ILE A 229 2.70 4.22 19.13
C ILE A 229 3.91 3.30 19.19
N ALA A 230 4.53 3.09 18.05
CA ALA A 230 5.73 2.29 17.89
C ALA A 230 6.85 3.14 17.29
N SER A 231 8.11 2.80 17.61
CA SER A 231 9.29 3.37 16.96
C SER A 231 9.91 2.31 16.09
N GLU A 232 10.09 2.62 14.84
CA GLU A 232 10.76 1.78 13.85
C GLU A 232 12.21 2.22 13.69
N LEU A 233 13.10 1.26 13.61
CA LEU A 233 14.52 1.42 13.35
C LEU A 233 14.85 0.69 12.05
N HIS A 234 15.23 1.46 11.03
CA HIS A 234 15.60 0.94 9.72
C HIS A 234 17.05 0.49 9.66
N GLN A 235 17.39 -0.29 8.64
CA GLN A 235 18.75 -0.82 8.43
C GLN A 235 19.83 0.26 8.32
N ASP A 236 19.50 1.46 7.83
CA ASP A 236 20.43 2.60 7.75
C ASP A 236 20.59 3.38 9.06
N GLY A 237 19.91 2.95 10.11
CA GLY A 237 19.87 3.61 11.41
C GLY A 237 18.85 4.76 11.51
N ALA A 238 18.08 5.04 10.46
CA ALA A 238 16.97 5.98 10.52
C ALA A 238 15.90 5.49 11.51
N ARG A 239 15.19 6.44 12.11
CA ARG A 239 14.08 6.12 13.01
C ARG A 239 12.86 6.95 12.65
N GLU A 240 11.72 6.28 12.74
CA GLU A 240 10.43 6.95 12.62
C GLU A 240 9.45 6.44 13.67
N ASP A 241 8.39 7.21 13.88
CA ASP A 241 7.30 6.80 14.76
C ASP A 241 6.09 6.41 13.89
N LYS A 242 5.58 5.19 14.15
CA LYS A 242 4.33 4.70 13.57
C LYS A 242 3.22 4.67 14.62
N THR A 243 2.03 4.99 14.20
CA THR A 243 0.82 4.87 15.03
C THR A 243 -0.13 3.91 14.35
N PHE A 244 -0.66 2.95 15.11
CA PHE A 244 -1.71 2.04 14.65
C PHE A 244 -2.95 2.22 15.52
N ALA A 245 -4.12 2.16 14.91
CA ALA A 245 -5.38 2.36 15.63
C ALA A 245 -6.38 1.26 15.33
N PRO A 246 -7.15 0.78 16.34
CA PRO A 246 -8.12 -0.28 16.17
C PRO A 246 -9.16 0.04 15.09
N GLY A 247 -9.36 -0.89 14.16
CA GLY A 247 -10.30 -0.76 13.05
C GLY A 247 -9.80 0.08 11.87
N TYR A 248 -8.58 0.64 11.95
CA TYR A 248 -7.97 1.46 10.89
C TYR A 248 -6.59 0.97 10.44
N GLY A 249 -5.89 0.18 11.27
CA GLY A 249 -4.52 -0.24 10.99
C GLY A 249 -3.54 0.92 11.10
N GLU A 250 -2.64 1.04 10.15
CA GLU A 250 -1.69 2.15 10.11
C GLU A 250 -2.41 3.49 10.00
N PHE A 251 -2.05 4.38 10.90
CA PHE A 251 -2.74 5.63 11.12
C PHE A 251 -1.85 6.83 10.84
N PHE A 252 -0.57 6.69 11.13
CA PHE A 252 0.43 7.71 10.95
C PHE A 252 1.82 7.09 10.92
N THR A 253 2.63 7.55 10.00
CA THR A 253 4.07 7.29 9.92
C THR A 253 4.76 8.61 9.62
N GLY A 254 5.87 8.90 10.28
CA GLY A 254 6.58 10.13 9.97
C GLY A 254 7.84 10.38 10.78
N SER A 255 8.77 11.04 10.10
CA SER A 255 10.05 11.48 10.62
C SER A 255 10.51 12.75 9.91
N GLY A 256 11.09 13.69 10.64
CA GLY A 256 11.86 14.80 10.09
C GLY A 256 11.15 15.79 9.17
N GLY A 257 9.84 15.72 9.03
CA GLY A 257 9.04 16.53 8.09
C GLY A 257 8.31 15.69 7.06
N ASP A 258 8.80 14.48 6.79
CA ASP A 258 8.10 13.51 5.96
C ASP A 258 6.99 12.84 6.77
N VAL A 259 5.82 12.77 6.20
CA VAL A 259 4.60 12.32 6.88
C VAL A 259 3.73 11.55 5.90
N GLU A 260 3.29 10.37 6.34
CA GLU A 260 2.16 9.65 5.77
C GLU A 260 1.10 9.48 6.86
N ALA A 261 -0.13 9.85 6.59
CA ALA A 261 -1.16 9.74 7.60
C ALA A 261 -2.53 9.43 6.99
N LEU A 262 -3.29 8.62 7.71
CA LEU A 262 -4.59 8.16 7.29
C LEU A 262 -5.50 9.35 6.93
N ALA A 263 -5.92 9.38 5.68
CA ALA A 263 -6.89 10.32 5.16
C ALA A 263 -8.30 9.76 5.27
N LEU A 264 -8.46 8.50 4.90
CA LEU A 264 -9.72 7.77 4.99
C LEU A 264 -9.48 6.26 5.01
N ALA A 265 -10.19 5.59 5.91
CA ALA A 265 -10.50 4.17 5.83
C ALA A 265 -11.95 3.99 6.32
N ALA A 266 -12.71 3.12 5.67
CA ALA A 266 -14.07 2.84 6.06
C ALA A 266 -14.30 1.33 6.01
N PRO A 267 -14.60 0.69 7.18
CA PRO A 267 -14.99 -0.71 7.19
C PRO A 267 -16.19 -0.94 6.28
N ILE A 268 -16.14 -1.98 5.46
CA ILE A 268 -17.17 -2.26 4.44
C ILE A 268 -18.53 -2.61 5.03
N ASP A 269 -18.58 -3.05 6.29
CA ASP A 269 -19.81 -3.32 7.05
C ASP A 269 -20.42 -2.06 7.71
N LYS A 270 -19.75 -0.90 7.58
CA LYS A 270 -20.14 0.39 8.19
C LYS A 270 -20.24 1.53 7.17
N LEU A 271 -20.55 1.21 5.93
CA LEU A 271 -20.75 2.23 4.91
C LEU A 271 -21.95 3.11 5.27
N SER A 272 -21.82 4.40 4.98
CA SER A 272 -22.88 5.39 5.23
C SER A 272 -23.88 5.42 4.08
N ASP A 273 -25.16 5.68 4.37
CA ASP A 273 -26.23 5.79 3.39
C ASP A 273 -27.21 6.91 3.82
N PRO A 274 -27.74 7.73 2.89
CA PRO A 274 -27.42 7.77 1.46
C PRO A 274 -26.13 8.55 1.13
N GLU A 275 -25.53 8.23 -0.03
CA GLU A 275 -24.43 9.02 -0.56
C GLU A 275 -24.91 10.44 -0.93
N PRO A 276 -24.18 11.48 -0.53
CA PRO A 276 -24.50 12.86 -0.92
C PRO A 276 -24.30 13.10 -2.41
N PRO A 277 -25.29 13.68 -3.12
CA PRO A 277 -25.22 13.88 -4.58
C PRO A 277 -24.08 14.82 -5.01
N GLU A 278 -23.57 15.64 -4.12
CA GLU A 278 -22.43 16.50 -4.37
C GLU A 278 -21.16 15.71 -4.70
N LEU A 279 -20.98 14.51 -4.12
CA LEU A 279 -19.82 13.65 -4.40
C LEU A 279 -19.84 13.14 -5.84
N GLU A 280 -20.99 12.79 -6.38
CA GLU A 280 -21.11 12.39 -7.78
C GLU A 280 -20.71 13.56 -8.73
N ILE A 281 -21.15 14.78 -8.43
CA ILE A 281 -20.75 15.97 -9.19
C ILE A 281 -19.23 16.18 -9.14
N LEU A 282 -18.63 16.04 -7.95
CA LEU A 282 -17.19 16.20 -7.77
C LEU A 282 -16.39 15.11 -8.48
N ALA A 283 -16.81 13.84 -8.35
CA ALA A 283 -16.13 12.68 -8.95
C ALA A 283 -16.26 12.63 -10.48
N SER A 284 -17.36 13.12 -11.03
CA SER A 284 -17.57 13.13 -12.50
C SER A 284 -16.64 14.09 -13.25
N GLY A 285 -15.93 14.97 -12.54
CA GLY A 285 -15.14 16.04 -13.16
C GLY A 285 -16.06 17.06 -13.86
N SER A 286 -17.08 17.57 -13.14
CA SER A 286 -18.13 18.47 -13.60
C SER A 286 -17.72 19.41 -14.75
N PRO A 287 -18.60 19.68 -15.71
CA PRO A 287 -18.29 20.48 -16.90
C PRO A 287 -17.89 21.92 -16.59
N THR A 288 -18.14 22.42 -15.37
CA THR A 288 -17.77 23.79 -14.99
C THR A 288 -17.14 23.85 -13.59
N LEU A 289 -16.07 24.62 -13.48
CA LEU A 289 -15.42 24.92 -12.19
C LEU A 289 -16.41 25.55 -11.17
N ALA A 290 -17.40 26.30 -11.65
CA ALA A 290 -18.41 26.92 -10.79
C ALA A 290 -19.31 25.86 -10.13
N ALA A 291 -19.77 24.86 -10.87
CA ALA A 291 -20.58 23.76 -10.35
C ALA A 291 -19.76 22.91 -9.36
N THR A 292 -18.51 22.59 -9.69
CA THR A 292 -17.58 21.87 -8.81
C THR A 292 -17.37 22.63 -7.48
N LYS A 293 -17.06 23.92 -7.54
CA LYS A 293 -16.91 24.77 -6.34
C LYS A 293 -18.20 24.85 -5.52
N GLN A 294 -19.37 24.89 -6.16
CA GLN A 294 -20.65 24.93 -5.45
C GLN A 294 -20.93 23.59 -4.76
N ALA A 295 -20.71 22.46 -5.45
CA ALA A 295 -20.86 21.13 -4.86
C ALA A 295 -19.94 20.99 -3.62
N TRP A 296 -18.67 21.39 -3.73
CA TRP A 296 -17.77 21.35 -2.60
C TRP A 296 -18.20 22.24 -1.44
N ARG A 297 -18.65 23.49 -1.69
CA ARG A 297 -19.13 24.38 -0.61
C ARG A 297 -20.28 23.75 0.16
N THR A 298 -21.16 23.02 -0.51
CA THR A 298 -22.28 22.32 0.12
C THR A 298 -21.79 21.10 0.88
N PHE A 299 -20.98 20.23 0.24
CA PHE A 299 -20.51 18.99 0.85
C PHE A 299 -19.58 19.21 2.06
N ARG A 300 -18.67 20.19 1.99
CA ARG A 300 -17.71 20.48 3.06
C ARG A 300 -18.33 20.94 4.40
N THR A 301 -19.63 21.26 4.41
CA THR A 301 -20.36 21.55 5.65
C THR A 301 -20.72 20.29 6.43
N ARG A 302 -20.62 19.13 5.79
CA ARG A 302 -20.75 17.82 6.41
C ARG A 302 -19.47 17.46 7.16
N GLU A 303 -19.49 16.31 7.83
CA GLU A 303 -18.31 15.73 8.44
C GLU A 303 -17.37 15.19 7.35
N VAL A 304 -16.28 15.89 7.11
CA VAL A 304 -15.26 15.56 6.11
C VAL A 304 -13.93 15.37 6.83
N PRO A 305 -13.21 14.27 6.57
CA PRO A 305 -11.89 14.07 7.15
C PRO A 305 -10.98 15.28 6.92
N PRO A 306 -10.31 15.82 7.96
CA PRO A 306 -9.56 17.09 7.86
C PRO A 306 -8.48 17.08 6.78
N ARG A 307 -7.84 15.92 6.54
CA ARG A 307 -6.83 15.78 5.49
C ARG A 307 -7.45 15.90 4.11
N LEU A 308 -8.50 15.14 3.80
CA LEU A 308 -9.19 15.21 2.50
C LEU A 308 -9.81 16.57 2.26
N LYS A 309 -10.24 17.27 3.32
CA LYS A 309 -10.72 18.64 3.20
C LYS A 309 -9.62 19.59 2.70
N ARG A 310 -8.40 19.48 3.22
CA ARG A 310 -7.26 20.28 2.75
C ARG A 310 -6.88 19.91 1.31
N VAL A 311 -6.75 18.63 1.02
CA VAL A 311 -6.40 18.13 -0.33
C VAL A 311 -7.40 18.63 -1.37
N MET A 312 -8.71 18.60 -1.07
CA MET A 312 -9.75 19.12 -1.97
C MET A 312 -9.68 20.65 -2.13
N ASP A 313 -9.48 21.39 -1.04
CA ASP A 313 -9.32 22.86 -1.11
C ASP A 313 -8.12 23.24 -1.99
N ASP A 314 -6.99 22.53 -1.88
CA ASP A 314 -5.79 22.73 -2.68
C ASP A 314 -6.00 22.32 -4.15
N ALA A 315 -6.67 21.20 -4.41
CA ALA A 315 -7.03 20.77 -5.76
C ALA A 315 -7.89 21.80 -6.49
N LEU A 316 -8.88 22.37 -5.78
CA LEU A 316 -9.74 23.43 -6.32
C LEU A 316 -8.99 24.76 -6.52
N ALA A 317 -8.01 25.08 -5.67
CA ALA A 317 -7.16 26.26 -5.83
C ALA A 317 -6.28 26.16 -7.06
N ARG A 318 -5.69 24.97 -7.30
CA ARG A 318 -4.91 24.66 -8.50
C ARG A 318 -5.76 24.44 -9.76
N GLN A 319 -7.07 24.35 -9.62
CA GLN A 319 -8.03 24.03 -10.68
C GLN A 319 -7.73 22.67 -11.36
N SER A 320 -7.22 21.71 -10.61
CA SER A 320 -6.94 20.37 -11.08
C SER A 320 -8.22 19.53 -11.06
N ALA A 321 -8.82 19.32 -12.22
CA ALA A 321 -10.01 18.49 -12.33
C ALA A 321 -9.75 17.03 -11.94
N PHE A 322 -8.56 16.52 -12.23
CA PHE A 322 -8.15 15.16 -11.84
C PHE A 322 -8.07 15.03 -10.32
N ASP A 323 -7.35 15.93 -9.63
CA ASP A 323 -7.17 15.84 -8.17
C ASP A 323 -8.51 16.03 -7.43
N VAL A 324 -9.39 16.89 -7.94
CA VAL A 324 -10.75 17.05 -7.39
C VAL A 324 -11.53 15.74 -7.50
N ALA A 325 -11.54 15.12 -8.67
CA ALA A 325 -12.25 13.86 -8.88
C ALA A 325 -11.63 12.72 -8.07
N GLN A 326 -10.30 12.62 -8.01
CA GLN A 326 -9.58 11.65 -7.19
C GLN A 326 -9.95 11.78 -5.71
N THR A 327 -9.92 13.00 -5.16
CA THR A 327 -10.29 13.25 -3.76
C THR A 327 -11.77 12.96 -3.51
N ALA A 328 -12.64 13.21 -4.47
CA ALA A 328 -14.07 12.88 -4.35
C ALA A 328 -14.28 11.35 -4.30
N LEU A 329 -13.56 10.59 -5.14
CA LEU A 329 -13.59 9.12 -5.09
C LEU A 329 -13.06 8.58 -3.76
N ASP A 330 -12.02 9.21 -3.19
CA ASP A 330 -11.55 8.85 -1.85
C ASP A 330 -12.65 9.07 -0.80
N LEU A 331 -13.37 10.21 -0.87
CA LEU A 331 -14.50 10.50 0.03
C LEU A 331 -15.69 9.54 -0.18
N GLN A 332 -15.88 9.02 -1.39
CA GLN A 332 -16.94 8.05 -1.69
C GLN A 332 -16.71 6.67 -1.05
N LEU A 333 -15.47 6.32 -0.65
CA LEU A 333 -15.18 5.09 0.10
C LEU A 333 -16.01 4.97 1.41
N GLN A 334 -16.55 6.06 1.93
CA GLN A 334 -17.46 6.04 3.07
C GLN A 334 -18.87 5.54 2.73
N TYR A 335 -19.22 5.50 1.45
CA TYR A 335 -20.59 5.28 0.97
C TYR A 335 -20.69 4.08 0.02
N ARG A 336 -19.60 3.73 -0.65
CA ARG A 336 -19.56 2.68 -1.68
C ARG A 336 -18.48 1.65 -1.40
N PRO A 337 -18.68 0.40 -1.83
CA PRO A 337 -17.63 -0.62 -1.77
C PRO A 337 -16.37 -0.19 -2.55
N PRO A 338 -15.17 -0.57 -2.08
CA PRO A 338 -13.90 -0.24 -2.76
C PRO A 338 -13.87 -0.63 -4.25
N THR A 339 -14.46 -1.76 -4.61
CA THR A 339 -14.50 -2.22 -6.02
C THR A 339 -15.29 -1.28 -6.96
N GLU A 340 -16.34 -0.61 -6.47
CA GLU A 340 -17.06 0.40 -7.25
C GLU A 340 -16.21 1.66 -7.42
N ILE A 341 -15.50 2.06 -6.36
CA ILE A 341 -14.60 3.21 -6.40
C ILE A 341 -13.42 2.92 -7.34
N ASP A 342 -12.85 1.71 -7.32
CA ASP A 342 -11.76 1.35 -8.22
C ASP A 342 -12.20 1.33 -9.70
N ARG A 343 -13.43 0.94 -10.01
CA ARG A 343 -13.97 1.11 -11.38
C ARG A 343 -14.01 2.59 -11.78
N ALA A 344 -14.49 3.46 -10.89
CA ALA A 344 -14.52 4.90 -11.16
C ALA A 344 -13.10 5.51 -11.25
N ARG A 345 -12.16 5.03 -10.43
CA ARG A 345 -10.74 5.39 -10.57
C ARG A 345 -10.16 4.93 -11.91
N PHE A 346 -10.49 3.73 -12.37
CA PHE A 346 -10.08 3.25 -13.69
C PHE A 346 -10.53 4.21 -14.80
N ASP A 347 -11.79 4.66 -14.79
CA ASP A 347 -12.31 5.62 -15.74
C ASP A 347 -11.63 6.99 -15.62
N LEU A 348 -11.33 7.43 -14.41
CA LEU A 348 -10.61 8.68 -14.15
C LEU A 348 -9.19 8.64 -14.71
N TRP A 349 -8.45 7.56 -14.47
CA TRP A 349 -7.10 7.38 -14.98
C TRP A 349 -7.07 7.20 -16.50
N ALA A 350 -8.05 6.55 -17.11
CA ALA A 350 -8.20 6.48 -18.56
C ALA A 350 -8.41 7.89 -19.19
N ARG A 351 -9.17 8.75 -18.52
CA ARG A 351 -9.32 10.16 -18.93
C ARG A 351 -8.02 10.95 -18.80
N ARG A 352 -7.25 10.71 -17.73
CA ARG A 352 -5.93 11.34 -17.53
C ARG A 352 -4.96 10.92 -18.62
N LEU A 353 -4.86 9.62 -18.88
CA LEU A 353 -4.05 9.06 -19.97
C LEU A 353 -4.40 9.72 -21.33
N MET A 354 -5.69 9.88 -21.63
CA MET A 354 -6.12 10.57 -22.83
C MET A 354 -5.65 12.04 -22.87
N VAL A 355 -5.67 12.75 -21.75
CA VAL A 355 -5.21 14.14 -21.64
C VAL A 355 -3.71 14.22 -21.81
N ASP A 356 -2.93 13.39 -21.14
CA ASP A 356 -1.47 13.35 -21.26
C ASP A 356 -1.03 13.00 -22.69
N ALA A 357 -1.67 12.01 -23.31
CA ALA A 357 -1.38 11.66 -24.70
C ALA A 357 -1.71 12.82 -25.69
N LYS A 358 -2.79 13.57 -25.47
CA LYS A 358 -3.12 14.76 -26.28
C LYS A 358 -2.17 15.95 -26.05
N ALA A 359 -1.53 16.00 -24.90
CA ALA A 359 -0.56 17.04 -24.54
C ALA A 359 0.89 16.68 -24.94
N ASP A 360 1.10 15.62 -25.72
CA ASP A 360 2.41 15.08 -26.08
C ASP A 360 3.28 14.70 -24.87
N ASN A 361 2.64 14.35 -23.75
CA ASN A 361 3.31 13.90 -22.52
C ASN A 361 3.45 12.36 -22.51
N ALA A 362 4.44 11.83 -23.23
CA ALA A 362 4.68 10.39 -23.32
C ALA A 362 4.96 9.74 -21.95
N THR A 363 5.80 10.40 -21.14
CA THR A 363 6.13 9.94 -19.76
C THR A 363 4.88 9.85 -18.89
N GLY A 364 4.04 10.89 -18.90
CA GLY A 364 2.78 10.88 -18.19
C GLY A 364 1.86 9.76 -18.66
N ALA A 365 1.71 9.58 -19.96
CA ALA A 365 0.91 8.52 -20.55
C ALA A 365 1.40 7.11 -20.16
N THR A 366 2.73 6.92 -20.09
CA THR A 366 3.31 5.64 -19.63
C THR A 366 2.92 5.34 -18.19
N GLY A 367 3.07 6.30 -17.28
CA GLY A 367 2.70 6.13 -15.86
C GLY A 367 1.20 5.93 -15.66
N ASP A 368 0.35 6.68 -16.38
CA ASP A 368 -1.10 6.55 -16.29
C ASP A 368 -1.58 5.16 -16.73
N LEU A 369 -0.95 4.60 -17.79
CA LEU A 369 -1.24 3.23 -18.23
C LEU A 369 -0.86 2.19 -17.17
N VAL A 370 0.28 2.35 -16.52
CA VAL A 370 0.70 1.46 -15.41
C VAL A 370 -0.35 1.45 -14.31
N VAL A 371 -0.87 2.62 -13.92
CA VAL A 371 -1.93 2.68 -12.90
C VAL A 371 -3.19 1.94 -13.35
N LEU A 372 -3.59 2.07 -14.63
CA LEU A 372 -4.73 1.31 -15.16
C LEU A 372 -4.52 -0.20 -15.08
N GLU A 373 -3.29 -0.68 -15.34
CA GLU A 373 -2.96 -2.10 -15.23
C GLU A 373 -3.07 -2.60 -13.79
N TRP A 374 -2.64 -1.82 -12.80
CA TRP A 374 -2.78 -2.17 -11.39
C TRP A 374 -4.22 -2.10 -10.88
N ILE A 375 -4.99 -1.08 -11.31
CA ILE A 375 -6.43 -1.02 -10.96
C ILE A 375 -7.20 -2.18 -11.60
N ARG A 376 -6.84 -2.61 -12.82
CA ARG A 376 -7.43 -3.80 -13.45
C ARG A 376 -7.37 -5.02 -12.52
N ASP A 377 -6.29 -5.23 -11.78
CA ASP A 377 -6.13 -6.39 -10.88
C ASP A 377 -7.11 -6.33 -9.69
N ARG A 378 -7.45 -5.12 -9.25
CA ARG A 378 -8.46 -4.90 -8.21
C ARG A 378 -9.89 -5.20 -8.69
N ILE A 379 -10.21 -4.91 -9.96
CA ILE A 379 -11.58 -5.00 -10.49
C ILE A 379 -11.86 -6.25 -11.33
N ALA A 380 -10.83 -6.95 -11.80
CA ALA A 380 -10.96 -8.06 -12.76
C ALA A 380 -11.91 -9.19 -12.28
N HIS A 381 -11.95 -9.44 -10.97
CA HIS A 381 -12.84 -10.45 -10.37
C HIS A 381 -14.32 -10.08 -10.44
N THR A 382 -14.66 -8.81 -10.60
CA THR A 382 -16.03 -8.29 -10.71
C THR A 382 -16.57 -8.32 -12.13
N LEU A 383 -15.74 -8.68 -13.11
CA LEU A 383 -16.08 -8.75 -14.52
C LEU A 383 -16.39 -10.21 -14.92
N ASP A 384 -17.33 -10.37 -15.82
CA ASP A 384 -17.51 -11.69 -16.46
C ASP A 384 -16.30 -12.03 -17.36
N ALA A 385 -16.25 -13.27 -17.84
CA ALA A 385 -15.11 -13.75 -18.62
C ALA A 385 -14.91 -13.00 -19.95
N VAL A 386 -15.99 -12.53 -20.58
CA VAL A 386 -15.94 -11.81 -21.85
C VAL A 386 -15.42 -10.41 -21.63
N ASP A 387 -15.95 -9.70 -20.63
CA ASP A 387 -15.55 -8.33 -20.29
C ASP A 387 -14.11 -8.29 -19.78
N ARG A 388 -13.71 -9.25 -18.96
CA ARG A 388 -12.31 -9.38 -18.50
C ARG A 388 -11.34 -9.61 -19.66
N THR A 389 -11.69 -10.50 -20.60
CA THR A 389 -10.87 -10.74 -21.80
C THR A 389 -10.78 -9.50 -22.67
N ARG A 390 -11.89 -8.78 -22.85
CA ARG A 390 -11.95 -7.52 -23.60
C ARG A 390 -11.06 -6.47 -22.96
N LEU A 391 -11.17 -6.24 -21.64
CA LEU A 391 -10.36 -5.28 -20.89
C LEU A 391 -8.87 -5.59 -21.03
N ASN A 392 -8.47 -6.85 -20.81
CA ASN A 392 -7.07 -7.26 -20.96
C ASN A 392 -6.55 -7.01 -22.38
N SER A 393 -7.33 -7.33 -23.42
CA SER A 393 -6.93 -7.09 -24.81
C SER A 393 -6.79 -5.59 -25.12
N GLN A 394 -7.66 -4.75 -24.55
CA GLN A 394 -7.58 -3.30 -24.71
C GLN A 394 -6.32 -2.73 -24.05
N LEU A 395 -5.98 -3.17 -22.82
CA LEU A 395 -4.77 -2.76 -22.11
C LEU A 395 -3.50 -3.21 -22.84
N VAL A 396 -3.46 -4.45 -23.36
CA VAL A 396 -2.32 -4.93 -24.20
C VAL A 396 -2.14 -4.08 -25.45
N SER A 397 -3.23 -3.76 -26.17
CA SER A 397 -3.17 -2.88 -27.34
C SER A 397 -2.69 -1.47 -26.98
N LEU A 398 -3.16 -0.96 -25.84
CA LEU A 398 -2.77 0.35 -25.33
C LEU A 398 -1.29 0.38 -24.95
N ARG A 399 -0.79 -0.68 -24.27
CA ARG A 399 0.63 -0.87 -23.94
C ARG A 399 1.51 -0.85 -25.21
N THR A 400 1.10 -1.54 -26.27
CA THR A 400 1.79 -1.51 -27.55
C THR A 400 1.88 -0.09 -28.11
N SER A 401 0.75 0.66 -28.11
CA SER A 401 0.72 2.03 -28.61
C SER A 401 1.56 3.01 -27.77
N VAL A 402 1.63 2.80 -26.45
CA VAL A 402 2.51 3.58 -25.55
C VAL A 402 3.97 3.28 -25.84
N ASN A 403 4.34 2.00 -25.97
CA ASN A 403 5.72 1.60 -26.25
C ASN A 403 6.21 2.08 -27.63
N ASP A 404 5.30 2.19 -28.60
CA ASP A 404 5.56 2.71 -29.93
C ASP A 404 5.53 4.26 -29.97
N GLU A 405 5.30 4.92 -28.82
CA GLU A 405 5.13 6.38 -28.69
C GLU A 405 4.04 6.95 -29.62
N ASN A 406 3.06 6.11 -30.01
CA ASN A 406 1.95 6.52 -30.85
C ASN A 406 0.85 7.22 -30.04
N LEU A 407 1.15 8.42 -29.55
CA LEU A 407 0.27 9.18 -28.67
C LEU A 407 -1.14 9.46 -29.26
N PRO A 408 -1.31 9.70 -30.59
CA PRO A 408 -2.66 9.78 -31.18
C PRO A 408 -3.48 8.49 -31.02
N ALA A 409 -2.85 7.32 -31.19
CA ALA A 409 -3.51 6.03 -30.97
C ALA A 409 -3.82 5.79 -29.49
N VAL A 410 -2.89 6.16 -28.58
CA VAL A 410 -3.10 6.12 -27.12
C VAL A 410 -4.31 6.95 -26.74
N ALA A 411 -4.40 8.21 -27.18
CA ALA A 411 -5.53 9.08 -26.88
C ALA A 411 -6.87 8.49 -27.36
N ALA A 412 -6.89 7.93 -28.57
CA ALA A 412 -8.09 7.31 -29.14
C ALA A 412 -8.52 6.03 -28.39
N GLN A 413 -7.55 5.21 -27.95
CA GLN A 413 -7.82 3.99 -27.18
C GLN A 413 -8.26 4.32 -25.75
N ALA A 414 -7.59 5.23 -25.07
CA ALA A 414 -7.95 5.70 -23.73
C ALA A 414 -9.36 6.32 -23.69
N SER A 415 -9.74 7.09 -24.73
CA SER A 415 -11.10 7.64 -24.86
C SER A 415 -12.19 6.56 -24.93
N ARG A 416 -11.88 5.39 -25.50
CA ARG A 416 -12.81 4.25 -25.54
C ARG A 416 -12.94 3.55 -24.19
N LEU A 417 -11.83 3.47 -23.44
CA LEU A 417 -11.82 2.91 -22.08
C LEU A 417 -12.64 3.77 -21.09
N ALA A 418 -12.55 5.09 -21.23
CA ALA A 418 -13.24 6.06 -20.37
C ALA A 418 -14.74 6.22 -20.67
N GLN A 419 -15.31 5.47 -21.63
CA GLN A 419 -16.74 5.49 -21.90
C GLN A 419 -17.45 4.44 -21.06
N PRO A 420 -18.70 4.72 -20.57
CA PRO A 420 -19.50 3.72 -19.88
C PRO A 420 -19.61 2.47 -20.74
N GLN A 421 -19.20 1.33 -20.21
CA GLN A 421 -19.30 0.07 -20.93
C GLN A 421 -20.78 -0.35 -21.00
N PRO A 422 -21.28 -0.87 -22.16
CA PRO A 422 -22.64 -1.38 -22.25
C PRO A 422 -22.83 -2.51 -21.23
N GLY A 423 -23.73 -2.33 -20.27
CA GLY A 423 -24.00 -3.30 -19.19
C GLY A 423 -23.50 -2.87 -17.82
N SER A 424 -22.88 -1.70 -17.64
CA SER A 424 -22.71 -1.09 -16.32
C SER A 424 -24.08 -0.63 -15.80
N PRO A 425 -24.46 -0.98 -14.55
CA PRO A 425 -25.72 -0.56 -13.95
C PRO A 425 -25.82 0.94 -13.80
#